data_4b689e3e4e1b5eef7e26d467aa0d4567
#
_entry.id   4b689e3e4e1b5eef7e26d467aa0d4567
#
_cell.length_a   1.000
_cell.length_b   1.000
_cell.length_c   1.000
_cell.angle_alpha   90.00
_cell.angle_beta   90.00
_cell.angle_gamma   90.00
#
_symmetry.space_group_name_H-M   'P 1'
#
loop_
_entity.id
_entity.type
_entity.pdbx_description
1 polymer ?
#
loop_
_entity_poly.entity_id
_entity_poly.type
_entity_poly.pdbx_seq_one_letter_code
_entity_poly.pdbx_strand_id
1 'polypeptide(L)'
;MCIRDRFCGAPSDADALHVFSGASGFEFRSSRRHVMLGLELDEAAWRRCGEHDPALQARLGAQAGLRRLDGAAQAGLRQCLVGVLDTVEAAPALLQSPAVQAAMLDTVMEQLGRVLAPTGGVDSVGIHGHWTLTRRARELVHAQLDQPPTVLALCEQLGVSRRTLQNGFQTALGISPLAYLRAVRLNAARQALKTATSVTAAATHLGFWHFGHFAHDYQQMFGELPSEAFRRSH
;
A
#
# COMPACT_ATOMS: atom_id res chain seq x y z
N MET A 1 20.19 1.02 5.69
CA MET A 1 19.57 0.39 4.53
C MET A 1 18.49 1.34 4.02
N CYS A 2 18.70 1.98 2.87
CA CYS A 2 17.69 2.88 2.30
C CYS A 2 16.51 2.02 1.84
N ILE A 3 15.39 2.18 2.49
CA ILE A 3 14.12 1.59 2.04
C ILE A 3 13.72 2.39 0.80
N ARG A 4 13.83 1.78 -0.38
CA ARG A 4 13.26 2.33 -1.60
C ARG A 4 11.76 2.13 -1.56
N ASP A 5 11.01 3.11 -2.02
CA ASP A 5 9.56 2.99 -2.13
C ASP A 5 9.20 1.82 -3.05
N ARG A 6 8.13 1.10 -2.70
CA ARG A 6 7.65 -0.05 -3.47
C ARG A 6 6.14 0.01 -3.61
N PHE A 7 5.67 -0.24 -4.81
CA PHE A 7 4.25 -0.40 -5.11
C PHE A 7 3.99 -1.84 -5.57
N CYS A 8 3.17 -2.58 -4.83
CA CYS A 8 2.89 -4.00 -5.07
C CYS A 8 4.16 -4.83 -5.33
N GLY A 9 5.24 -4.51 -4.61
CA GLY A 9 6.54 -5.19 -4.73
C GLY A 9 7.49 -4.64 -5.79
N ALA A 10 7.03 -3.80 -6.73
CA ALA A 10 7.90 -3.15 -7.70
C ALA A 10 8.62 -1.93 -7.07
N PRO A 11 9.89 -1.68 -7.40
CA PRO A 11 10.55 -0.44 -7.00
C PRO A 11 9.80 0.76 -7.58
N SER A 12 9.55 1.74 -6.73
CA SER A 12 8.90 3.00 -7.08
C SER A 12 9.85 4.16 -6.81
N ASP A 13 9.76 5.17 -7.64
CA ASP A 13 10.52 6.42 -7.54
C ASP A 13 9.60 7.62 -7.79
N ALA A 14 10.18 8.81 -7.80
CA ALA A 14 9.43 10.05 -7.98
C ALA A 14 8.76 10.14 -9.37
N ASP A 15 9.27 9.43 -10.37
CA ASP A 15 8.78 9.47 -11.76
C ASP A 15 7.70 8.39 -12.02
N ALA A 16 7.19 7.76 -10.96
CA ALA A 16 6.22 6.69 -11.06
C ALA A 16 4.79 7.18 -10.81
N LEU A 17 3.90 6.88 -11.74
CA LEU A 17 2.46 6.96 -11.54
C LEU A 17 1.94 5.59 -11.08
N HIS A 18 1.28 5.58 -9.92
CA HIS A 18 0.62 4.40 -9.38
C HIS A 18 -0.85 4.41 -9.79
N VAL A 19 -1.27 3.38 -10.53
CA VAL A 19 -2.67 3.18 -10.89
C VAL A 19 -3.18 1.93 -10.19
N PHE A 20 -4.27 2.03 -9.44
CA PHE A 20 -4.86 0.91 -8.73
C PHE A 20 -6.36 1.03 -8.57
N SER A 21 -7.02 -0.09 -8.39
CA SER A 21 -8.44 -0.15 -8.10
C SER A 21 -8.66 -0.58 -6.65
N GLY A 22 -9.55 0.10 -5.94
CA GLY A 22 -9.95 -0.28 -4.60
C GLY A 22 -10.51 -1.70 -4.50
N ALA A 23 -11.15 -2.20 -5.59
CA ALA A 23 -11.69 -3.54 -5.66
C ALA A 23 -10.61 -4.65 -5.67
N SER A 24 -9.46 -4.40 -6.28
CA SER A 24 -8.36 -5.38 -6.37
C SER A 24 -7.38 -5.29 -5.20
N GLY A 25 -7.47 -4.24 -4.41
CA GLY A 25 -6.50 -3.92 -3.36
C GLY A 25 -5.11 -3.61 -3.91
N PHE A 26 -4.31 -2.92 -3.12
CA PHE A 26 -2.93 -2.60 -3.45
C PHE A 26 -2.08 -2.57 -2.18
N GLU A 27 -0.76 -2.57 -2.34
CA GLU A 27 0.17 -2.31 -1.26
C GLU A 27 1.19 -1.27 -1.68
N PHE A 28 1.35 -0.27 -0.83
CA PHE A 28 2.37 0.75 -0.98
C PHE A 28 3.25 0.78 0.25
N ARG A 29 4.56 0.68 0.04
CA ARG A 29 5.56 0.83 1.09
C ARG A 29 6.43 2.04 0.78
N SER A 30 6.38 3.04 1.65
CA SER A 30 7.16 4.27 1.49
C SER A 30 8.28 4.37 2.51
N SER A 31 9.24 5.24 2.23
CA SER A 31 10.21 5.74 3.19
C SER A 31 9.51 6.59 4.28
N ARG A 32 10.20 6.87 5.40
CA ARG A 32 9.65 7.65 6.52
C ARG A 32 9.21 9.07 6.15
N ARG A 33 9.79 9.64 5.09
CA ARG A 33 9.39 10.94 4.53
C ARG A 33 8.91 10.72 3.11
N HIS A 34 7.62 10.89 2.92
CA HIS A 34 6.95 10.64 1.66
C HIS A 34 5.92 11.74 1.43
N VAL A 35 5.90 12.29 0.23
CA VAL A 35 4.86 13.19 -0.24
C VAL A 35 4.24 12.54 -1.47
N MET A 36 2.95 12.32 -1.44
CA MET A 36 2.21 11.73 -2.53
C MET A 36 1.02 12.62 -2.89
N LEU A 37 0.85 12.89 -4.18
CA LEU A 37 -0.39 13.46 -4.70
C LEU A 37 -1.26 12.31 -5.18
N GLY A 38 -2.48 12.22 -4.66
CA GLY A 38 -3.45 11.19 -5.01
C GLY A 38 -4.66 11.79 -5.71
N LEU A 39 -5.16 11.07 -6.72
CA LEU A 39 -6.45 11.31 -7.35
C LEU A 39 -7.31 10.07 -7.14
N GLU A 40 -8.46 10.26 -6.52
CA GLU A 40 -9.46 9.23 -6.35
C GLU A 40 -10.66 9.51 -7.25
N LEU A 41 -11.08 8.53 -8.02
CA LEU A 41 -12.28 8.60 -8.84
C LEU A 41 -13.36 7.74 -8.20
N ASP A 42 -14.45 8.38 -7.79
CA ASP A 42 -15.67 7.68 -7.39
C ASP A 42 -16.38 7.07 -8.61
N GLU A 43 -17.45 6.33 -8.38
CA GLU A 43 -18.20 5.67 -9.45
C GLU A 43 -18.78 6.67 -10.47
N ALA A 44 -19.20 7.85 -10.03
CA ALA A 44 -19.77 8.87 -10.89
C ALA A 44 -18.69 9.52 -11.78
N ALA A 45 -17.52 9.84 -11.20
CA ALA A 45 -16.37 10.35 -11.96
C ALA A 45 -15.81 9.29 -12.92
N TRP A 46 -15.78 8.01 -12.49
CA TRP A 46 -15.38 6.90 -13.33
C TRP A 46 -16.29 6.73 -14.56
N ARG A 47 -17.60 6.82 -14.37
CA ARG A 47 -18.59 6.75 -15.47
C ARG A 47 -18.43 7.90 -16.44
N ARG A 48 -18.33 9.14 -15.94
CA ARG A 48 -18.08 10.32 -16.78
C ARG A 48 -16.77 10.21 -17.56
N CYS A 49 -15.72 9.68 -16.95
CA CYS A 49 -14.47 9.41 -17.67
C CYS A 49 -14.71 8.52 -18.89
N GLY A 50 -15.49 7.45 -18.76
CA GLY A 50 -15.84 6.53 -19.85
C GLY A 50 -16.71 7.15 -20.95
N GLU A 51 -17.58 8.08 -20.58
CA GLU A 51 -18.43 8.83 -21.54
C GLU A 51 -17.59 9.81 -22.38
N HIS A 52 -16.56 10.45 -21.77
CA HIS A 52 -15.73 11.44 -22.46
C HIS A 52 -14.51 10.81 -23.16
N ASP A 53 -13.83 9.89 -22.52
CA ASP A 53 -12.66 9.18 -23.07
C ASP A 53 -12.67 7.70 -22.68
N PRO A 54 -13.37 6.85 -23.48
CA PRO A 54 -13.39 5.40 -23.26
C PRO A 54 -12.00 4.76 -23.29
N ALA A 55 -11.06 5.33 -24.05
CA ALA A 55 -9.71 4.82 -24.14
C ALA A 55 -8.91 5.14 -22.87
N LEU A 56 -9.08 6.31 -22.27
CA LEU A 56 -8.51 6.65 -20.97
C LEU A 56 -9.09 5.76 -19.89
N GLN A 57 -10.40 5.57 -19.85
CA GLN A 57 -11.05 4.68 -18.88
C GLN A 57 -10.52 3.25 -19.00
N ALA A 58 -10.38 2.71 -20.21
CA ALA A 58 -9.80 1.39 -20.43
C ALA A 58 -8.35 1.31 -19.97
N ARG A 59 -7.55 2.35 -20.18
CA ARG A 59 -6.15 2.42 -19.71
C ARG A 59 -6.03 2.49 -18.19
N LEU A 60 -6.91 3.25 -17.53
CA LEU A 60 -6.98 3.33 -16.06
C LEU A 60 -7.55 2.06 -15.44
N GLY A 61 -8.53 1.43 -16.09
CA GLY A 61 -9.15 0.17 -15.66
C GLY A 61 -8.30 -1.07 -15.94
N ALA A 62 -7.38 -0.99 -16.91
CA ALA A 62 -6.38 -2.01 -17.08
C ALA A 62 -5.55 -2.12 -15.79
N GLN A 63 -5.43 -3.31 -15.28
CA GLN A 63 -4.76 -3.78 -14.06
C GLN A 63 -3.96 -2.75 -13.25
N ALA A 64 -4.09 -2.81 -11.92
CA ALA A 64 -3.24 -2.08 -10.98
C ALA A 64 -1.76 -2.24 -11.36
N GLY A 65 -1.04 -1.13 -11.44
CA GLY A 65 0.35 -1.17 -11.88
C GLY A 65 1.08 0.14 -11.68
N LEU A 66 2.39 0.06 -11.85
CA LEU A 66 3.30 1.18 -11.83
C LEU A 66 3.61 1.57 -13.27
N ARG A 67 3.46 2.84 -13.59
CA ARG A 67 3.79 3.39 -14.89
C ARG A 67 4.89 4.45 -14.73
N ARG A 68 5.96 4.30 -15.48
CA ARG A 68 7.00 5.32 -15.53
C ARG A 68 6.57 6.42 -16.47
N LEU A 69 6.69 7.65 -15.99
CA LEU A 69 6.44 8.86 -16.77
C LEU A 69 7.77 9.45 -17.20
N ASP A 70 7.77 10.11 -18.34
CA ASP A 70 8.88 11.01 -18.65
C ASP A 70 8.82 12.27 -17.75
N GLY A 71 9.96 12.93 -17.56
CA GLY A 71 10.07 14.05 -16.63
C GLY A 71 9.14 15.21 -16.97
N ALA A 72 8.83 15.45 -18.25
CA ALA A 72 7.95 16.52 -18.70
C ALA A 72 6.47 16.17 -18.39
N ALA A 73 6.06 14.93 -18.66
CA ALA A 73 4.72 14.43 -18.37
C ALA A 73 4.45 14.44 -16.85
N GLN A 74 5.42 13.99 -16.06
CA GLN A 74 5.34 14.02 -14.60
C GLN A 74 5.22 15.45 -14.06
N ALA A 75 6.07 16.35 -14.51
CA ALA A 75 6.04 17.76 -14.10
C ALA A 75 4.71 18.41 -14.46
N GLY A 76 4.18 18.16 -15.67
CA GLY A 76 2.89 18.68 -16.11
C GLY A 76 1.71 18.18 -15.27
N LEU A 77 1.67 16.87 -14.98
CA LEU A 77 0.63 16.28 -14.13
C LEU A 77 0.70 16.85 -12.70
N ARG A 78 1.91 16.91 -12.13
CA ARG A 78 2.12 17.49 -10.80
C ARG A 78 1.67 18.96 -10.74
N GLN A 79 2.05 19.78 -11.72
CA GLN A 79 1.68 21.19 -11.78
C GLN A 79 0.16 21.35 -11.88
N CYS A 80 -0.51 20.53 -12.69
CA CYS A 80 -1.96 20.51 -12.80
C CYS A 80 -2.63 20.21 -11.44
N LEU A 81 -2.22 19.13 -10.78
CA LEU A 81 -2.82 18.73 -9.49
C LEU A 81 -2.57 19.76 -8.39
N VAL A 82 -1.35 20.29 -8.29
CA VAL A 82 -1.01 21.35 -7.32
C VAL A 82 -1.81 22.61 -7.62
N GLY A 83 -1.91 23.03 -8.89
CA GLY A 83 -2.68 24.21 -9.27
C GLY A 83 -4.18 24.11 -8.94
N VAL A 84 -4.76 22.90 -9.07
CA VAL A 84 -6.15 22.66 -8.61
C VAL A 84 -6.25 22.78 -7.09
N LEU A 85 -5.32 22.20 -6.34
CA LEU A 85 -5.30 22.27 -4.87
C LEU A 85 -5.13 23.72 -4.39
N ASP A 86 -4.18 24.45 -4.95
CA ASP A 86 -3.93 25.87 -4.61
C ASP A 86 -5.16 26.75 -4.91
N THR A 87 -5.84 26.47 -6.03
CA THR A 87 -7.08 27.19 -6.39
C THR A 87 -8.20 26.93 -5.39
N VAL A 88 -8.38 25.69 -4.98
CA VAL A 88 -9.39 25.30 -3.98
C VAL A 88 -9.05 25.86 -2.61
N GLU A 89 -7.76 25.84 -2.21
CA GLU A 89 -7.32 26.40 -0.96
C GLU A 89 -7.53 27.93 -0.89
N ALA A 90 -7.21 28.64 -1.98
CA ALA A 90 -7.39 30.08 -2.07
C ALA A 90 -8.87 30.51 -2.09
N ALA A 91 -9.75 29.70 -2.69
CA ALA A 91 -11.16 30.02 -2.85
C ALA A 91 -12.07 28.79 -2.70
N PRO A 92 -12.25 28.26 -1.47
CA PRO A 92 -13.06 27.06 -1.23
C PRO A 92 -14.50 27.14 -1.72
N ALA A 93 -15.05 28.35 -1.80
CA ALA A 93 -16.40 28.60 -2.31
C ALA A 93 -16.58 28.15 -3.78
N LEU A 94 -15.51 28.04 -4.56
CA LEU A 94 -15.56 27.53 -5.93
C LEU A 94 -16.12 26.10 -6.00
N LEU A 95 -15.89 25.30 -4.97
CA LEU A 95 -16.44 23.94 -4.87
C LEU A 95 -17.97 23.90 -4.65
N GLN A 96 -18.61 25.05 -4.39
CA GLN A 96 -20.07 25.13 -4.34
C GLN A 96 -20.70 25.13 -5.76
N SER A 97 -19.92 25.41 -6.80
CA SER A 97 -20.40 25.43 -8.17
C SER A 97 -20.16 24.11 -8.90
N PRO A 98 -21.20 23.37 -9.29
CA PRO A 98 -21.05 22.12 -10.04
C PRO A 98 -20.31 22.31 -11.38
N ALA A 99 -20.48 23.47 -12.02
CA ALA A 99 -19.78 23.78 -13.27
C ALA A 99 -18.27 23.93 -13.07
N VAL A 100 -17.84 24.52 -11.95
CA VAL A 100 -16.41 24.64 -11.61
C VAL A 100 -15.83 23.28 -11.26
N GLN A 101 -16.55 22.47 -10.49
CA GLN A 101 -16.13 21.08 -10.18
C GLN A 101 -15.94 20.27 -11.47
N ALA A 102 -16.89 20.35 -12.40
CA ALA A 102 -16.79 19.66 -13.69
C ALA A 102 -15.58 20.14 -14.50
N ALA A 103 -15.35 21.45 -14.62
CA ALA A 103 -14.22 22.01 -15.35
C ALA A 103 -12.86 21.61 -14.73
N MET A 104 -12.76 21.59 -13.39
CA MET A 104 -11.55 21.11 -12.70
C MET A 104 -11.30 19.62 -12.97
N LEU A 105 -12.34 18.81 -12.91
CA LEU A 105 -12.24 17.38 -13.22
C LEU A 105 -11.81 17.16 -14.67
N ASP A 106 -12.44 17.83 -15.62
CA ASP A 106 -12.11 17.73 -17.05
C ASP A 106 -10.65 18.10 -17.31
N THR A 107 -10.15 19.16 -16.68
CA THR A 107 -8.74 19.57 -16.77
C THR A 107 -7.79 18.48 -16.28
N VAL A 108 -8.10 17.86 -15.13
CA VAL A 108 -7.28 16.77 -14.58
C VAL A 108 -7.36 15.52 -15.47
N MET A 109 -8.55 15.19 -15.97
CA MET A 109 -8.75 14.01 -16.83
C MET A 109 -8.05 14.18 -18.17
N GLU A 110 -8.10 15.36 -18.77
CA GLU A 110 -7.35 15.65 -20.00
C GLU A 110 -5.84 15.50 -19.80
N GLN A 111 -5.32 16.02 -18.69
CA GLN A 111 -3.90 15.88 -18.36
C GLN A 111 -3.52 14.42 -18.13
N LEU A 112 -4.34 13.65 -17.43
CA LEU A 112 -4.15 12.20 -17.27
C LEU A 112 -4.18 11.48 -18.63
N GLY A 113 -5.09 11.86 -19.52
CA GLY A 113 -5.19 11.32 -20.88
C GLY A 113 -3.90 11.51 -21.67
N ARG A 114 -3.31 12.71 -21.59
CA ARG A 114 -2.02 13.03 -22.23
C ARG A 114 -0.87 12.19 -21.66
N VAL A 115 -0.80 12.10 -20.33
CA VAL A 115 0.27 11.36 -19.63
C VAL A 115 0.17 9.85 -19.89
N LEU A 116 -1.03 9.32 -20.01
CA LEU A 116 -1.31 7.90 -20.26
C LEU A 116 -1.45 7.56 -21.76
N ALA A 117 -1.32 8.55 -22.65
CA ALA A 117 -1.28 8.28 -24.09
C ALA A 117 -0.18 7.26 -24.43
N PRO A 118 -0.35 6.40 -25.42
CA PRO A 118 0.66 5.42 -25.81
C PRO A 118 1.85 6.12 -26.47
N THR A 119 2.77 6.61 -25.65
CA THR A 119 4.12 6.97 -26.07
C THR A 119 4.98 5.74 -25.82
N GLY A 120 5.52 5.13 -26.88
CA GLY A 120 6.20 3.86 -26.93
C GLY A 120 6.89 3.42 -25.65
N GLY A 121 6.54 2.22 -25.19
CA GLY A 121 7.23 1.53 -24.11
C GLY A 121 6.71 1.81 -22.72
N VAL A 122 5.48 1.37 -22.41
CA VAL A 122 5.06 1.23 -21.02
C VAL A 122 5.61 -0.10 -20.53
N ASP A 123 6.69 -0.07 -19.78
CA ASP A 123 7.07 -1.21 -18.96
C ASP A 123 6.02 -1.38 -17.86
N SER A 124 4.91 -2.03 -18.21
CA SER A 124 4.05 -2.64 -17.21
C SER A 124 4.85 -3.79 -16.59
N VAL A 125 5.59 -3.48 -15.54
CA VAL A 125 6.32 -4.51 -14.79
C VAL A 125 5.30 -5.54 -14.34
N GLY A 126 5.34 -6.72 -14.94
CA GLY A 126 4.44 -7.83 -14.65
C GLY A 126 4.60 -8.29 -13.19
N ILE A 127 3.83 -7.67 -12.30
CA ILE A 127 3.88 -7.87 -10.84
C ILE A 127 3.10 -9.15 -10.42
N HIS A 128 2.50 -9.89 -11.39
CA HIS A 128 1.35 -10.75 -11.14
C HIS A 128 1.60 -11.99 -10.28
N GLY A 129 2.71 -12.70 -10.45
CA GLY A 129 2.89 -13.99 -9.76
C GLY A 129 3.26 -13.85 -8.28
N HIS A 130 4.32 -13.13 -8.00
CA HIS A 130 4.84 -12.97 -6.62
C HIS A 130 3.91 -12.12 -5.73
N TRP A 131 3.27 -11.12 -6.30
CA TRP A 131 2.29 -10.29 -5.60
C TRP A 131 1.04 -11.09 -5.23
N THR A 132 0.46 -11.83 -6.17
CA THR A 132 -0.73 -12.65 -5.92
C THR A 132 -0.46 -13.70 -4.84
N LEU A 133 0.69 -14.36 -4.88
CA LEU A 133 1.12 -15.30 -3.84
C LEU A 133 1.22 -14.62 -2.47
N THR A 134 1.92 -13.50 -2.42
CA THR A 134 2.12 -12.75 -1.17
C THR A 134 0.80 -12.22 -0.61
N ARG A 135 -0.09 -11.72 -1.47
CA ARG A 135 -1.44 -11.28 -1.07
C ARG A 135 -2.24 -12.42 -0.44
N ARG A 136 -2.30 -13.59 -1.10
CA ARG A 136 -2.98 -14.77 -0.54
C ARG A 136 -2.38 -15.24 0.78
N ALA A 137 -1.05 -15.23 0.89
CA ALA A 137 -0.38 -15.53 2.16
C ALA A 137 -0.80 -14.55 3.26
N ARG A 138 -0.87 -13.26 2.97
CA ARG A 138 -1.32 -12.23 3.93
C ARG A 138 -2.77 -12.42 4.35
N GLU A 139 -3.65 -12.70 3.41
CA GLU A 139 -5.06 -12.99 3.68
C GLU A 139 -5.20 -14.15 4.68
N LEU A 140 -4.44 -15.24 4.49
CA LEU A 140 -4.41 -16.38 5.42
C LEU A 140 -3.89 -15.99 6.81
N VAL A 141 -2.85 -15.16 6.88
CA VAL A 141 -2.29 -14.68 8.15
C VAL A 141 -3.29 -13.78 8.88
N HIS A 142 -3.95 -12.87 8.16
CA HIS A 142 -4.92 -11.95 8.75
C HIS A 142 -6.23 -12.62 9.16
N ALA A 143 -6.60 -13.73 8.52
CA ALA A 143 -7.74 -14.53 8.93
C ALA A 143 -7.50 -15.30 10.25
N GLN A 144 -6.24 -15.42 10.69
CA GLN A 144 -5.84 -16.20 11.87
C GLN A 144 -4.92 -15.38 12.79
N LEU A 145 -5.29 -14.13 13.09
CA LEU A 145 -4.44 -13.21 13.88
C LEU A 145 -4.14 -13.71 15.28
N ASP A 146 -5.08 -14.42 15.91
CA ASP A 146 -4.90 -14.98 17.25
C ASP A 146 -3.89 -16.14 17.28
N GLN A 147 -3.80 -16.90 16.19
CA GLN A 147 -2.84 -17.98 15.99
C GLN A 147 -2.23 -17.94 14.58
N PRO A 148 -1.37 -16.97 14.30
CA PRO A 148 -0.82 -16.81 12.96
C PRO A 148 -0.09 -18.08 12.50
N PRO A 149 -0.33 -18.51 11.25
CA PRO A 149 0.25 -19.74 10.73
C PRO A 149 1.78 -19.70 10.74
N THR A 150 2.40 -20.85 10.77
CA THR A 150 3.85 -20.97 10.56
C THR A 150 4.19 -20.81 9.08
N VAL A 151 5.48 -20.56 8.78
CA VAL A 151 5.96 -20.52 7.37
C VAL A 151 5.67 -21.85 6.66
N LEU A 152 5.77 -22.99 7.38
CA LEU A 152 5.47 -24.32 6.83
C LEU A 152 3.98 -24.43 6.49
N ALA A 153 3.12 -24.09 7.44
CA ALA A 153 1.66 -24.11 7.22
C ALA A 153 1.23 -23.22 6.04
N LEU A 154 1.84 -22.04 5.89
CA LEU A 154 1.60 -21.19 4.72
C LEU A 154 2.03 -21.86 3.40
N CYS A 155 3.16 -22.55 3.39
CA CYS A 155 3.62 -23.30 2.22
C CYS A 155 2.62 -24.40 1.83
N GLU A 156 2.13 -25.13 2.81
CA GLU A 156 1.16 -26.22 2.63
C GLU A 156 -0.19 -25.69 2.13
N GLN A 157 -0.74 -24.66 2.76
CA GLN A 157 -2.02 -24.05 2.38
C GLN A 157 -2.00 -23.40 0.99
N LEU A 158 -0.85 -22.86 0.60
CA LEU A 158 -0.67 -22.20 -0.70
C LEU A 158 -0.18 -23.15 -1.80
N GLY A 159 0.21 -24.38 -1.46
CA GLY A 159 0.76 -25.35 -2.40
C GLY A 159 2.09 -24.93 -3.02
N VAL A 160 2.95 -24.23 -2.24
CA VAL A 160 4.22 -23.70 -2.75
C VAL A 160 5.42 -24.13 -1.89
N SER A 161 6.59 -24.16 -2.52
CA SER A 161 7.83 -24.40 -1.79
C SER A 161 8.20 -23.23 -0.88
N ARG A 162 9.01 -23.49 0.18
CA ARG A 162 9.62 -22.46 1.02
C ARG A 162 10.37 -21.40 0.21
N ARG A 163 11.11 -21.84 -0.83
CA ARG A 163 11.87 -20.95 -1.70
C ARG A 163 10.93 -20.01 -2.49
N THR A 164 9.84 -20.54 -3.01
CA THR A 164 8.84 -19.76 -3.74
C THR A 164 8.20 -18.71 -2.84
N LEU A 165 7.80 -19.11 -1.62
CA LEU A 165 7.23 -18.19 -0.64
C LEU A 165 8.24 -17.10 -0.22
N GLN A 166 9.50 -17.50 0.06
CA GLN A 166 10.58 -16.58 0.39
C GLN A 166 10.82 -15.56 -0.71
N ASN A 167 10.93 -16.02 -1.98
CA ASN A 167 11.12 -15.14 -3.12
C ASN A 167 9.92 -14.20 -3.32
N GLY A 168 8.69 -14.70 -3.16
CA GLY A 168 7.47 -13.90 -3.23
C GLY A 168 7.50 -12.74 -2.24
N PHE A 169 7.74 -13.03 -0.97
CA PHE A 169 7.81 -12.01 0.08
C PHE A 169 8.97 -11.05 -0.12
N GLN A 170 10.14 -11.56 -0.50
CA GLN A 170 11.31 -10.71 -0.74
C GLN A 170 11.07 -9.75 -1.92
N THR A 171 10.45 -10.26 -3.00
CA THR A 171 10.15 -9.45 -4.19
C THR A 171 9.02 -8.45 -3.90
N ALA A 172 7.91 -8.91 -3.30
CA ALA A 172 6.76 -8.07 -3.06
C ALA A 172 6.97 -7.07 -1.91
N LEU A 173 7.53 -7.52 -0.77
CA LEU A 173 7.60 -6.74 0.46
C LEU A 173 9.02 -6.34 0.88
N GLY A 174 10.05 -6.92 0.26
CA GLY A 174 11.45 -6.70 0.64
C GLY A 174 11.82 -7.28 2.00
N ILE A 175 11.01 -8.18 2.57
CA ILE A 175 11.24 -8.86 3.84
C ILE A 175 10.97 -10.35 3.70
N SER A 176 11.47 -11.15 4.65
CA SER A 176 11.18 -12.58 4.66
C SER A 176 9.77 -12.87 5.19
N PRO A 177 9.14 -14.03 4.84
CA PRO A 177 7.88 -14.46 5.42
C PRO A 177 7.94 -14.52 6.96
N LEU A 178 9.05 -14.99 7.52
CA LEU A 178 9.25 -15.05 8.97
C LEU A 178 9.24 -13.65 9.62
N ALA A 179 9.92 -12.67 9.00
CA ALA A 179 9.93 -11.29 9.49
C ALA A 179 8.53 -10.68 9.41
N TYR A 180 7.77 -10.97 8.35
CA TYR A 180 6.39 -10.55 8.21
C TYR A 180 5.50 -11.13 9.33
N LEU A 181 5.54 -12.45 9.55
CA LEU A 181 4.79 -13.12 10.61
C LEU A 181 5.15 -12.59 12.00
N ARG A 182 6.44 -12.30 12.24
CA ARG A 182 6.89 -11.67 13.48
C ARG A 182 6.27 -10.28 13.66
N ALA A 183 6.28 -9.45 12.61
CA ALA A 183 5.69 -8.12 12.65
C ALA A 183 4.17 -8.16 12.92
N VAL A 184 3.44 -9.07 12.28
CA VAL A 184 2.00 -9.27 12.53
C VAL A 184 1.75 -9.65 13.99
N ARG A 185 2.50 -10.63 14.54
CA ARG A 185 2.36 -11.04 15.94
C ARG A 185 2.70 -9.93 16.92
N LEU A 186 3.71 -9.11 16.64
CA LEU A 186 4.07 -7.96 17.48
C LEU A 186 2.96 -6.88 17.47
N ASN A 187 2.34 -6.63 16.31
CA ASN A 187 1.19 -5.72 16.25
C ASN A 187 -0.02 -6.28 17.03
N ALA A 188 -0.31 -7.56 16.91
CA ALA A 188 -1.35 -8.21 17.71
C ALA A 188 -1.04 -8.12 19.22
N ALA A 189 0.24 -8.33 19.62
CA ALA A 189 0.67 -8.17 21.01
C ALA A 189 0.45 -6.73 21.50
N ARG A 190 0.74 -5.73 20.67
CA ARG A 190 0.49 -4.32 21.02
C ARG A 190 -0.99 -4.04 21.28
N GLN A 191 -1.89 -4.65 20.53
CA GLN A 191 -3.32 -4.53 20.79
C GLN A 191 -3.72 -5.29 22.06
N ALA A 192 -3.23 -6.53 22.21
CA ALA A 192 -3.53 -7.35 23.38
C ALA A 192 -3.06 -6.74 24.71
N LEU A 193 -1.94 -6.00 24.70
CA LEU A 193 -1.44 -5.29 25.89
C LEU A 193 -2.43 -4.25 26.45
N LYS A 194 -3.38 -3.79 25.67
CA LYS A 194 -4.40 -2.82 26.14
C LYS A 194 -5.44 -3.42 27.06
N THR A 195 -5.65 -4.75 27.01
CA THR A 195 -6.70 -5.44 27.75
C THR A 195 -6.17 -6.66 28.52
N ALA A 196 -4.92 -7.03 28.34
CA ALA A 196 -4.33 -8.18 29.00
C ALA A 196 -4.15 -7.95 30.51
N THR A 197 -4.09 -9.02 31.27
CA THR A 197 -3.80 -8.97 32.72
C THR A 197 -2.32 -8.76 33.04
N SER A 198 -1.45 -9.08 32.10
CA SER A 198 0.01 -8.88 32.21
C SER A 198 0.69 -8.90 30.83
N VAL A 199 1.90 -8.34 30.78
CA VAL A 199 2.76 -8.42 29.59
C VAL A 199 3.06 -9.87 29.20
N THR A 200 3.30 -10.73 30.19
CA THR A 200 3.57 -12.15 29.99
C THR A 200 2.35 -12.86 29.38
N ALA A 201 1.15 -12.59 29.87
CA ALA A 201 -0.08 -13.17 29.33
C ALA A 201 -0.29 -12.79 27.87
N ALA A 202 -0.14 -11.51 27.52
CA ALA A 202 -0.24 -11.05 26.14
C ALA A 202 0.80 -11.70 25.21
N ALA A 203 2.05 -11.79 25.66
CA ALA A 203 3.12 -12.40 24.88
C ALA A 203 2.90 -13.91 24.66
N THR A 204 2.53 -14.64 25.71
CA THR A 204 2.30 -16.10 25.66
C THR A 204 1.11 -16.44 24.75
N HIS A 205 0.02 -15.69 24.84
CA HIS A 205 -1.17 -15.87 23.99
C HIS A 205 -0.83 -15.82 22.50
N LEU A 206 0.14 -14.98 22.11
CA LEU A 206 0.58 -14.82 20.73
C LEU A 206 1.82 -15.64 20.36
N GLY A 207 2.16 -16.64 21.18
CA GLY A 207 3.22 -17.60 20.91
C GLY A 207 4.63 -17.05 21.08
N PHE A 208 4.83 -16.03 21.91
CA PHE A 208 6.15 -15.56 22.32
C PHE A 208 6.59 -16.25 23.61
N TRP A 209 7.43 -17.27 23.50
CA TRP A 209 7.91 -18.07 24.64
C TRP A 209 9.23 -17.53 25.23
N HIS A 210 9.96 -16.72 24.45
CA HIS A 210 11.22 -16.10 24.89
C HIS A 210 11.00 -14.60 25.12
N PHE A 211 10.65 -14.23 26.35
CA PHE A 211 10.24 -12.85 26.69
C PHE A 211 11.32 -11.83 26.48
N GLY A 212 12.61 -12.18 26.63
CA GLY A 212 13.73 -11.28 26.32
C GLY A 212 13.78 -10.92 24.82
N HIS A 213 13.61 -11.91 23.95
CA HIS A 213 13.54 -11.66 22.50
C HIS A 213 12.28 -10.88 22.13
N PHE A 214 11.15 -11.20 22.75
CA PHE A 214 9.91 -10.45 22.56
C PHE A 214 10.07 -8.97 22.93
N ALA A 215 10.63 -8.68 24.10
CA ALA A 215 10.83 -7.28 24.55
C ALA A 215 11.77 -6.53 23.62
N HIS A 216 12.87 -7.16 23.19
CA HIS A 216 13.81 -6.58 22.23
C HIS A 216 13.15 -6.29 20.87
N ASP A 217 12.46 -7.26 20.30
CA ASP A 217 11.78 -7.13 19.00
C ASP A 217 10.68 -6.05 19.06
N TYR A 218 9.93 -6.03 20.16
CA TYR A 218 8.88 -5.04 20.39
C TYR A 218 9.47 -3.63 20.45
N GLN A 219 10.55 -3.44 21.24
CA GLN A 219 11.24 -2.18 21.33
C GLN A 219 11.83 -1.72 20.00
N GLN A 220 12.43 -2.64 19.24
CA GLN A 220 12.91 -2.34 17.88
C GLN A 220 11.79 -1.86 16.96
N MET A 221 10.62 -2.46 17.06
CA MET A 221 9.50 -2.16 16.15
C MET A 221 8.74 -0.89 16.55
N PHE A 222 8.52 -0.67 17.85
CA PHE A 222 7.64 0.39 18.34
C PHE A 222 8.36 1.54 19.07
N GLY A 223 9.66 1.39 19.34
CA GLY A 223 10.47 2.40 20.03
C GLY A 223 10.24 2.46 21.55
N GLU A 224 9.45 1.55 22.12
CA GLU A 224 9.11 1.47 23.55
C GLU A 224 9.12 0.03 24.03
N LEU A 225 9.29 -0.20 25.32
CA LEU A 225 9.20 -1.54 25.93
C LEU A 225 7.73 -2.00 26.03
N PRO A 226 7.44 -3.33 25.95
CA PRO A 226 6.08 -3.85 26.19
C PRO A 226 5.51 -3.46 27.55
N SER A 227 6.36 -3.38 28.57
CA SER A 227 5.99 -2.96 29.93
C SER A 227 5.60 -1.47 30.02
N GLU A 228 6.19 -0.63 29.19
CA GLU A 228 5.82 0.78 29.11
C GLU A 228 4.47 0.95 28.41
N ALA A 229 4.28 0.24 27.28
CA ALA A 229 3.00 0.21 26.57
C ALA A 229 1.86 -0.32 27.49
N PHE A 230 2.12 -1.36 28.26
CA PHE A 230 1.16 -1.93 29.21
C PHE A 230 0.77 -0.93 30.29
N ARG A 231 1.76 -0.29 30.98
CA ARG A 231 1.51 0.72 32.03
C ARG A 231 0.74 1.94 31.54
N ARG A 232 0.89 2.31 30.28
CA ARG A 232 0.16 3.45 29.69
C ARG A 232 -1.31 3.15 29.44
N SER A 233 -1.65 1.89 29.30
CA SER A 233 -3.01 1.43 28.98
C SER A 233 -3.82 1.03 30.22
N HIS A 234 -3.18 0.92 31.40
CA HIS A 234 -3.75 0.53 32.69
C HIS A 234 -3.44 1.57 33.76
#